data_cc048b09c7051c5b92705e1c19adb232
#
_entry.id   cc048b09c7051c5b92705e1c19adb232
#
_cell.length_a   1.000
_cell.length_b   1.000
_cell.length_c   1.000
_cell.angle_alpha   90.00
_cell.angle_beta   90.00
_cell.angle_gamma   90.00
#
_symmetry.space_group_name_H-M   'P 1'
#
loop_
_entity.id
_entity.type
_entity.pdbx_description
1 polymer ?
#
loop_
_entity_poly.entity_id
_entity_poly.type
_entity_poly.pdbx_seq_one_letter_code
_entity_poly.pdbx_strand_id
1 'polypeptide(L)'
;IMEDYVYYALVASNNKVLKCMPVIDDTEFEIINRQYPSEWLDGKWVRVCNDQVDMYKIPCQGWNYLPEKNLFYPPRPHVSWKLNDHTMEWEAPSPQPEGRWYWNEDIGSWAPFSDDVNNGVINE
;
A
#
# COMPACT_ATOMS: atom_id res chain seq x y z
N ILE A 1 17.90 -20.21 1.48
CA ILE A 1 17.01 -20.05 0.33
C ILE A 1 15.74 -19.38 0.77
N MET A 2 15.40 -18.35 0.05
CA MET A 2 14.13 -17.69 0.28
C MET A 2 13.05 -18.38 -0.53
N GLU A 3 11.94 -18.61 0.12
CA GLU A 3 10.78 -19.14 -0.60
C GLU A 3 10.06 -18.03 -1.31
N ASP A 4 9.59 -18.34 -2.49
CA ASP A 4 8.77 -17.40 -3.25
C ASP A 4 7.31 -17.65 -2.91
N TYR A 5 6.69 -16.65 -2.33
CA TYR A 5 5.29 -16.76 -1.97
C TYR A 5 4.41 -16.14 -3.06
N VAL A 6 3.23 -16.70 -3.20
CA VAL A 6 2.17 -16.10 -4.00
C VAL A 6 1.24 -15.38 -3.03
N TYR A 7 0.82 -14.20 -3.39
CA TYR A 7 -0.02 -13.39 -2.50
C TYR A 7 -1.42 -13.23 -3.08
N TYR A 8 -2.40 -13.39 -2.22
CA TYR A 8 -3.80 -13.17 -2.58
C TYR A 8 -4.41 -12.13 -1.65
N ALA A 9 -5.13 -11.18 -2.23
CA ALA A 9 -5.79 -10.13 -1.47
C ALA A 9 -7.30 -10.34 -1.52
N LEU A 10 -7.93 -10.21 -0.38
CA LEU A 10 -9.39 -10.22 -0.31
C LEU A 10 -9.86 -8.78 -0.51
N VAL A 11 -10.59 -8.55 -1.59
CA VAL A 11 -10.99 -7.22 -2.01
C VAL A 11 -12.50 -7.08 -1.85
N ALA A 12 -12.93 -6.09 -1.08
CA ALA A 12 -14.33 -5.81 -0.85
C ALA A 12 -14.97 -5.19 -2.10
N SER A 13 -16.29 -5.11 -2.09
CA SER A 13 -17.04 -4.58 -3.23
C SER A 13 -16.69 -3.13 -3.54
N ASN A 14 -16.19 -2.38 -2.57
CA ASN A 14 -15.76 -1.00 -2.77
C ASN A 14 -14.29 -0.92 -3.18
N ASN A 15 -13.68 -2.03 -3.55
CA ASN A 15 -12.28 -2.11 -4.00
C ASN A 15 -11.28 -1.80 -2.90
N LYS A 16 -11.66 -1.99 -1.65
CA LYS A 16 -10.74 -1.88 -0.53
C LYS A 16 -10.24 -3.25 -0.14
N VAL A 17 -8.97 -3.35 0.17
CA VAL A 17 -8.35 -4.60 0.58
C VAL A 17 -8.70 -4.87 2.04
N LEU A 18 -9.31 -6.03 2.29
CA LEU A 18 -9.66 -6.46 3.63
C LEU A 18 -8.53 -7.20 4.30
N LYS A 19 -7.80 -8.00 3.54
CA LYS A 19 -6.64 -8.72 4.04
C LYS A 19 -5.82 -9.21 2.85
N CYS A 20 -4.58 -9.55 3.11
CA CYS A 20 -3.70 -10.15 2.12
C CYS A 20 -2.99 -11.30 2.79
N MET A 21 -2.86 -12.42 2.08
CA MET A 21 -2.22 -13.59 2.66
C MET A 21 -1.19 -14.16 1.71
N PRO A 22 -0.05 -14.57 2.23
CA PRO A 22 0.93 -15.32 1.45
C PRO A 22 0.57 -16.80 1.46
N VAL A 23 0.75 -17.45 0.32
CA VAL A 23 0.62 -18.90 0.22
C VAL A 23 1.82 -19.41 -0.55
N ILE A 24 2.10 -20.70 -0.39
CA ILE A 24 3.26 -21.28 -1.05
C ILE A 24 3.07 -21.31 -2.56
N ASP A 25 1.87 -21.62 -3.01
CA ASP A 25 1.56 -21.62 -4.43
C ASP A 25 0.05 -21.53 -4.62
N ASP A 26 -0.37 -21.46 -5.87
CA ASP A 26 -1.79 -21.33 -6.18
C ASP A 26 -2.59 -22.53 -5.76
N THR A 27 -1.97 -23.70 -5.69
CA THR A 27 -2.65 -24.91 -5.24
C THR A 27 -3.03 -24.81 -3.76
N GLU A 28 -2.12 -24.27 -2.95
CA GLU A 28 -2.43 -24.05 -1.54
C GLU A 28 -3.58 -23.07 -1.38
N PHE A 29 -3.60 -22.05 -2.20
CA PHE A 29 -4.71 -21.09 -2.14
C PHE A 29 -6.04 -21.76 -2.47
N GLU A 30 -6.06 -22.64 -3.44
CA GLU A 30 -7.31 -23.31 -3.81
C GLU A 30 -7.87 -24.15 -2.66
N ILE A 31 -7.00 -24.76 -1.89
CA ILE A 31 -7.42 -25.51 -0.72
C ILE A 31 -8.06 -24.58 0.30
N ILE A 32 -7.42 -23.46 0.56
CA ILE A 32 -7.94 -22.49 1.51
C ILE A 32 -9.26 -21.88 1.02
N ASN A 33 -9.33 -21.57 -0.26
CA ASN A 33 -10.53 -20.97 -0.82
C ASN A 33 -11.72 -21.95 -0.78
N ARG A 34 -11.46 -23.22 -0.92
CA ARG A 34 -12.52 -24.22 -0.79
C ARG A 34 -13.03 -24.31 0.64
N GLN A 35 -12.13 -24.13 1.59
CA GLN A 35 -12.47 -24.19 3.00
C GLN A 35 -13.18 -22.92 3.46
N TYR A 36 -12.80 -21.78 2.88
CA TYR A 36 -13.37 -20.48 3.20
C TYR A 36 -13.78 -19.77 1.92
N PRO A 37 -14.88 -20.18 1.29
CA PRO A 37 -15.26 -19.63 0.00
C PRO A 37 -15.47 -18.12 0.08
N SER A 38 -15.08 -17.42 -0.98
CA SER A 38 -15.22 -15.98 -1.01
C SER A 38 -16.68 -15.52 -0.93
N GLU A 39 -17.60 -16.39 -1.30
CA GLU A 39 -19.03 -16.04 -1.22
C GLU A 39 -19.49 -15.87 0.22
N TRP A 40 -18.76 -16.40 1.18
CA TRP A 40 -19.05 -16.21 2.60
C TRP A 40 -18.44 -14.94 3.14
N LEU A 41 -17.64 -14.27 2.33
CA LEU A 41 -16.90 -13.08 2.72
C LEU A 41 -17.42 -11.88 1.95
N ASP A 42 -17.22 -10.70 2.51
CA ASP A 42 -17.64 -9.48 1.83
C ASP A 42 -16.56 -9.07 0.84
N GLY A 43 -16.43 -9.82 -0.25
CA GLY A 43 -15.40 -9.52 -1.23
C GLY A 43 -15.01 -10.76 -2.03
N LYS A 44 -13.96 -10.60 -2.80
CA LYS A 44 -13.43 -11.67 -3.63
C LYS A 44 -11.92 -11.69 -3.54
N TRP A 45 -11.33 -12.87 -3.75
CA TRP A 45 -9.88 -13.02 -3.75
C TRP A 45 -9.31 -12.60 -5.10
N VAL A 46 -8.22 -11.84 -5.04
CA VAL A 46 -7.50 -11.39 -6.22
C VAL A 46 -6.02 -11.73 -6.03
N ARG A 47 -5.42 -12.37 -7.02
CA ARG A 47 -4.00 -12.70 -6.96
C ARG A 47 -3.19 -11.43 -7.21
N VAL A 48 -2.23 -11.16 -6.34
CA VAL A 48 -1.35 -10.01 -6.50
C VAL A 48 -0.34 -10.33 -7.60
N CYS A 49 -0.15 -9.42 -8.55
CA CYS A 49 0.72 -9.70 -9.68
C CYS A 49 2.19 -9.76 -9.24
N ASN A 50 2.98 -10.52 -10.00
CA ASN A 50 4.38 -10.75 -9.63
C ASN A 50 5.20 -9.47 -9.61
N ASP A 51 4.94 -8.56 -10.56
CA ASP A 51 5.68 -7.30 -10.59
C ASP A 51 5.53 -6.53 -9.30
N GLN A 52 4.32 -6.55 -8.74
CA GLN A 52 4.06 -5.83 -7.51
C GLN A 52 4.78 -6.47 -6.33
N VAL A 53 4.80 -7.80 -6.31
CA VAL A 53 5.53 -8.53 -5.27
C VAL A 53 7.02 -8.25 -5.35
N ASP A 54 7.56 -8.27 -6.57
CA ASP A 54 8.98 -8.06 -6.79
C ASP A 54 9.42 -6.66 -6.39
N MET A 55 8.51 -5.70 -6.45
CA MET A 55 8.81 -4.34 -6.04
C MET A 55 8.46 -4.10 -4.57
N TYR A 56 8.16 -5.14 -3.85
CA TYR A 56 7.80 -5.07 -2.43
C TYR A 56 6.58 -4.19 -2.19
N LYS A 57 5.68 -4.19 -3.16
CA LYS A 57 4.42 -3.44 -3.04
C LYS A 57 3.27 -4.39 -2.77
N ILE A 58 3.44 -5.18 -1.73
CA ILE A 58 2.44 -6.16 -1.32
C ILE A 58 1.32 -5.41 -0.59
N PRO A 59 0.07 -5.57 -1.03
CA PRO A 59 -1.01 -4.82 -0.41
C PRO A 59 -1.27 -5.23 1.03
N CYS A 60 -1.76 -4.27 1.79
CA CYS A 60 -2.13 -4.47 3.18
C CYS A 60 -3.59 -4.09 3.35
N GLN A 61 -4.12 -4.39 4.54
CA GLN A 61 -5.47 -3.98 4.86
C GLN A 61 -5.61 -2.47 4.69
N GLY A 62 -6.66 -2.05 4.00
CA GLY A 62 -6.90 -0.64 3.75
C GLY A 62 -6.38 -0.12 2.43
N TRP A 63 -5.57 -0.92 1.74
CA TRP A 63 -5.11 -0.51 0.41
C TRP A 63 -6.27 -0.50 -0.58
N ASN A 64 -6.04 0.13 -1.72
CA ASN A 64 -7.01 0.21 -2.80
C ASN A 64 -6.66 -0.74 -3.92
N TYR A 65 -7.68 -1.27 -4.59
CA TYR A 65 -7.50 -2.14 -5.74
C TYR A 65 -8.02 -1.42 -6.98
N LEU A 66 -7.24 -1.42 -8.05
CA LEU A 66 -7.63 -0.83 -9.33
C LEU A 66 -7.86 -1.94 -10.33
N PRO A 67 -9.13 -2.34 -10.59
CA PRO A 67 -9.40 -3.48 -11.48
C PRO A 67 -8.88 -3.30 -12.90
N GLU A 68 -8.91 -2.08 -13.42
CA GLU A 68 -8.51 -1.83 -14.80
C GLU A 68 -7.06 -2.22 -15.05
N LYS A 69 -6.22 -2.08 -14.05
CA LYS A 69 -4.80 -2.40 -14.19
C LYS A 69 -4.39 -3.63 -13.39
N ASN A 70 -5.31 -4.17 -12.59
CA ASN A 70 -5.02 -5.31 -11.71
C ASN A 70 -3.85 -4.98 -10.78
N LEU A 71 -3.87 -3.78 -10.21
CA LEU A 71 -2.82 -3.31 -9.33
C LEU A 71 -3.41 -2.79 -8.03
N PHE A 72 -2.57 -2.77 -7.00
CA PHE A 72 -2.94 -2.27 -5.68
C PHE A 72 -2.10 -1.06 -5.33
N TYR A 73 -2.66 -0.14 -4.57
CA TYR A 73 -1.92 1.04 -4.13
C TYR A 73 -2.36 1.42 -2.72
N PRO A 74 -1.48 2.06 -1.94
CA PRO A 74 -1.79 2.38 -0.55
C PRO A 74 -2.83 3.49 -0.44
N PRO A 75 -3.40 3.69 0.75
CA PRO A 75 -4.34 4.80 0.95
C PRO A 75 -3.64 6.13 0.77
N ARG A 76 -4.42 7.13 0.39
CA ARG A 76 -3.88 8.49 0.21
C ARG A 76 -3.34 9.00 1.55
N PRO A 77 -2.05 9.39 1.59
CA PRO A 77 -1.49 9.87 2.86
C PRO A 77 -1.95 11.27 3.23
N HIS A 78 -2.21 12.11 2.23
CA HIS A 78 -2.65 13.48 2.47
C HIS A 78 -3.62 13.88 1.37
N VAL A 79 -4.57 14.73 1.71
CA VAL A 79 -5.64 15.10 0.78
C VAL A 79 -5.09 15.76 -0.49
N SER A 80 -4.01 16.53 -0.37
CA SER A 80 -3.44 17.26 -1.49
C SER A 80 -2.60 16.41 -2.43
N TRP A 81 -2.23 15.21 -2.01
CA TRP A 81 -1.36 14.37 -2.84
C TRP A 81 -2.14 13.71 -3.96
N LYS A 82 -1.47 13.45 -5.06
CA LYS A 82 -2.07 12.82 -6.23
C LYS A 82 -1.38 11.51 -6.55
N LEU A 83 -2.15 10.58 -7.06
CA LEU A 83 -1.63 9.28 -7.43
C LEU A 83 -0.97 9.35 -8.80
N ASN A 84 0.28 8.89 -8.87
CA ASN A 84 0.95 8.70 -10.15
C ASN A 84 0.51 7.34 -10.68
N ASP A 85 -0.31 7.33 -11.73
CA ASP A 85 -0.89 6.07 -12.20
C ASP A 85 0.08 5.22 -13.02
N HIS A 86 1.28 5.71 -13.27
CA HIS A 86 2.33 4.89 -13.88
C HIS A 86 3.11 4.11 -12.85
N THR A 87 3.43 4.75 -11.72
CA THR A 87 4.18 4.10 -10.64
C THR A 87 3.29 3.56 -9.53
N MET A 88 2.02 3.99 -9.49
CA MET A 88 1.07 3.66 -8.45
C MET A 88 1.54 4.14 -7.08
N GLU A 89 2.17 5.30 -7.07
CA GLU A 89 2.65 5.94 -5.86
C GLU A 89 2.03 7.31 -5.70
N TRP A 90 1.79 7.69 -4.45
CA TRP A 90 1.26 9.00 -4.14
C TRP A 90 2.36 10.04 -4.18
N GLU A 91 2.06 11.20 -4.75
CA GLU A 91 3.05 12.25 -4.91
C GLU A 91 2.53 13.56 -4.33
N ALA A 92 3.40 14.23 -3.59
CA ALA A 92 3.10 15.56 -3.06
C ALA A 92 3.03 16.57 -4.20
N PRO A 93 2.34 17.70 -3.99
CA PRO A 93 2.29 18.76 -5.01
C PRO A 93 3.65 19.34 -5.36
N SER A 94 4.62 19.22 -4.46
CA SER A 94 5.98 19.71 -4.72
C SER A 94 6.97 18.64 -4.26
N PRO A 95 8.16 18.60 -4.88
CA PRO A 95 9.13 17.56 -4.51
C PRO A 95 9.70 17.80 -3.13
N GLN A 96 10.05 16.69 -2.47
CA GLN A 96 10.63 16.76 -1.14
C GLN A 96 12.04 17.35 -1.22
N PRO A 97 12.34 18.36 -0.40
CA PRO A 97 13.71 18.90 -0.36
C PRO A 97 14.67 17.84 0.18
N GLU A 98 15.94 18.04 -0.13
CA GLU A 98 16.97 17.14 0.34
C GLU A 98 17.09 17.25 1.85
N GLY A 99 17.14 16.08 2.53
CA GLY A 99 17.25 16.07 3.98
C GLY A 99 16.01 15.48 4.62
N ARG A 100 15.82 15.84 5.88
CA ARG A 100 14.73 15.29 6.68
C ARG A 100 13.58 16.27 6.77
N TRP A 101 12.51 16.00 6.03
CA TRP A 101 11.34 16.84 5.96
C TRP A 101 10.09 15.99 6.14
N TYR A 102 9.02 16.62 6.59
CA TYR A 102 7.70 15.98 6.62
C TYR A 102 6.71 16.87 5.90
N TRP A 103 5.66 16.27 5.38
CA TRP A 103 4.61 17.03 4.70
C TRP A 103 3.67 17.63 5.75
N ASN A 104 3.46 18.94 5.65
CA ASN A 104 2.53 19.65 6.55
C ASN A 104 1.33 20.06 5.72
N GLU A 105 0.23 19.34 5.88
CA GLU A 105 -0.97 19.59 5.10
C GLU A 105 -1.56 20.96 5.42
N ASP A 106 -1.43 21.43 6.65
CA ASP A 106 -1.99 22.71 7.06
C ASP A 106 -1.38 23.87 6.28
N ILE A 107 -0.09 23.80 5.97
CA ILE A 107 0.56 24.84 5.19
C ILE A 107 0.75 24.46 3.73
N GLY A 108 0.40 23.23 3.36
CA GLY A 108 0.51 22.75 1.99
C GLY A 108 1.94 22.71 1.49
N SER A 109 2.89 22.37 2.36
CA SER A 109 4.30 22.41 2.01
C SER A 109 5.10 21.48 2.92
N TRP A 110 6.33 21.21 2.51
CA TRP A 110 7.28 20.47 3.31
C TRP A 110 7.78 21.34 4.47
N ALA A 111 7.98 20.72 5.62
CA ALA A 111 8.47 21.40 6.81
C ALA A 111 9.59 20.57 7.43
N PRO A 112 10.62 21.21 7.98
CA PRO A 112 11.72 20.47 8.59
C PRO A 112 11.28 19.85 9.92
N PHE A 113 11.92 18.74 10.28
CA PHE A 113 11.67 18.12 11.57
C PHE A 113 12.18 19.04 12.68
N SER A 114 11.37 19.21 13.71
CA SER A 114 11.74 20.12 14.79
C SER A 114 12.95 19.64 15.60
N ASP A 115 13.17 18.34 15.65
CA ASP A 115 14.33 17.81 16.34
C ASP A 115 15.63 18.15 15.64
N ASP A 116 15.56 18.46 14.37
CA ASP A 116 16.73 18.95 13.64
C ASP A 116 17.08 20.36 14.07
N VAL A 117 16.13 21.02 14.68
CA VAL A 117 16.31 22.40 15.12
C VAL A 117 16.77 22.43 16.55
N ASN A 118 16.24 21.57 17.31
CA ASN A 118 16.61 21.55 18.68
C ASN A 118 17.68 20.63 19.03
N ASN A 119 17.86 20.37 18.59
CA ASN A 119 18.38 19.62 19.09
C ASN A 119 18.92 19.99 19.69
N GLY A 120 18.42 20.60 19.61
CA GLY A 120 18.42 21.02 20.26
C GLY A 120 17.82 21.27 20.81
N VAL A 121 17.53 21.39 20.68
CA VAL A 121 16.98 21.69 21.37
C VAL A 121 16.80 21.44 22.09
N ILE A 122 16.97 21.41 22.24
CA ILE A 122 16.88 21.48 23.05
C ILE A 122 17.12 21.77 23.63
N ASN A 123 17.34 22.34 23.18
CA ASN A 123 17.55 22.91 23.70
C ASN A 123 17.51 23.49 24.23
N GLU A 124 17.54 23.72 24.11
CA GLU A 124 17.59 24.46 24.59
C GLU A 124 17.67 24.67 25.15
#